data_26fba94bb8495e99cb01787095ea9a6d
#
_entry.id   26fba94bb8495e99cb01787095ea9a6d
#
_cell.length_a   1.000
_cell.length_b   1.000
_cell.length_c   1.000
_cell.angle_alpha   90.00
_cell.angle_beta   90.00
_cell.angle_gamma   90.00
#
_symmetry.space_group_name_H-M   'P 1'
#
loop_
_entity.id
_entity.type
_entity.pdbx_description
1 polymer ?
#
loop_
_entity_poly.entity_id
_entity_poly.type
_entity_poly.pdbx_seq_one_letter_code
_entity_poly.pdbx_strand_id
1 'polypeptide(L)'
;MGIGMRIYALVVWFCCVSNFGFASERPVTIFAAASLQNAITELAQNYTDETGIKIHVSVAGTSTLARQIQHGAPADIFISANKSWVDHLLSRNLLNPNSVSVIAENAMVLVARDDLGAGVSVLEGQWNSNSQIATAMIGSVPAGIYAKEVLDHYNLWDRLQNQVVQTDNVRSALRLVELGQVDFGLVYFSDAVASKDVEIVERLPASSHSLIEYHAALVGTKSSRNVQNLYDALVSDRFADILLANGFVVPQK
;
A
#
# COMPACT_ATOMS: atom_id res chain seq x y z
N MET A 1 51.16 79.07 -3.35
CA MET A 1 50.37 78.36 -4.34
C MET A 1 50.28 76.87 -3.90
N GLY A 2 49.25 76.48 -3.17
CA GLY A 2 49.08 75.17 -2.59
C GLY A 2 47.79 74.55 -3.13
N ILE A 3 47.92 73.43 -3.86
CA ILE A 3 46.80 72.70 -4.46
C ILE A 3 46.32 71.70 -3.41
N GLY A 4 45.12 71.92 -2.87
CA GLY A 4 44.47 71.00 -1.93
C GLY A 4 43.79 69.82 -2.69
N MET A 5 44.28 68.60 -2.42
CA MET A 5 43.73 67.37 -2.95
C MET A 5 42.61 66.86 -2.05
N ARG A 6 41.35 66.96 -2.53
CA ARG A 6 40.16 66.42 -1.86
C ARG A 6 40.05 64.91 -2.16
N ILE A 7 40.26 64.08 -1.13
CA ILE A 7 40.04 62.64 -1.21
C ILE A 7 38.54 62.39 -0.94
N TYR A 8 37.79 61.93 -1.95
CA TYR A 8 36.42 61.44 -1.79
C TYR A 8 36.49 59.96 -1.36
N ALA A 9 36.12 59.70 -0.11
CA ALA A 9 35.95 58.33 0.37
C ALA A 9 34.62 57.75 -0.16
N LEU A 10 34.71 56.77 -1.06
CA LEU A 10 33.58 56.04 -1.60
C LEU A 10 33.21 54.94 -0.59
N VAL A 11 32.15 55.17 0.19
CA VAL A 11 31.60 54.14 1.08
C VAL A 11 30.77 53.16 0.23
N VAL A 12 31.34 52.01 -0.10
CA VAL A 12 30.61 50.90 -0.73
C VAL A 12 29.81 50.17 0.33
N TRP A 13 28.50 50.37 0.32
CA TRP A 13 27.56 49.69 1.18
C TRP A 13 27.31 48.29 0.61
N PHE A 14 27.99 47.28 1.19
CA PHE A 14 27.82 45.86 0.79
C PHE A 14 26.52 45.34 1.41
N CYS A 15 25.42 45.39 0.64
CA CYS A 15 24.18 44.75 1.01
C CYS A 15 24.40 43.23 1.02
N CYS A 16 24.63 42.62 2.18
CA CYS A 16 24.51 41.18 2.38
C CYS A 16 23.04 40.76 2.19
N VAL A 17 22.69 40.41 0.98
CA VAL A 17 21.44 39.66 0.72
C VAL A 17 21.63 38.26 1.28
N SER A 18 21.19 38.06 2.53
CA SER A 18 21.10 36.73 3.11
C SER A 18 20.07 35.95 2.29
N ASN A 19 20.54 35.14 1.33
CA ASN A 19 19.72 34.11 0.74
C ASN A 19 19.35 33.13 1.87
N PHE A 20 18.18 33.29 2.47
CA PHE A 20 17.52 32.24 3.21
C PHE A 20 17.19 31.14 2.16
N GLY A 21 18.14 30.26 1.92
CA GLY A 21 17.89 29.01 1.23
C GLY A 21 16.86 28.26 2.06
N PHE A 22 15.61 28.22 1.62
CA PHE A 22 14.66 27.23 2.09
C PHE A 22 15.30 25.89 1.75
N ALA A 23 15.90 25.23 2.74
CA ALA A 23 16.27 23.85 2.62
C ALA A 23 14.98 23.11 2.24
N SER A 24 14.88 22.65 1.00
CA SER A 24 13.75 21.84 0.56
C SER A 24 13.74 20.62 1.46
N GLU A 25 12.77 20.53 2.36
CA GLU A 25 12.61 19.35 3.20
C GLU A 25 12.45 18.14 2.27
N ARG A 26 13.11 17.03 2.62
CA ARG A 26 12.99 15.81 1.83
C ARG A 26 11.52 15.35 1.81
N PRO A 27 11.05 14.79 0.70
CA PRO A 27 9.72 14.20 0.64
C PRO A 27 9.52 13.15 1.74
N VAL A 28 8.30 13.05 2.26
CA VAL A 28 7.91 11.94 3.14
C VAL A 28 7.64 10.70 2.29
N THR A 29 8.23 9.58 2.66
CA THR A 29 8.12 8.33 1.89
C THR A 29 7.20 7.33 2.57
N ILE A 30 6.14 6.92 1.88
CA ILE A 30 5.20 5.88 2.30
C ILE A 30 5.49 4.60 1.52
N PHE A 31 5.68 3.49 2.24
CA PHE A 31 5.67 2.14 1.69
C PHE A 31 4.33 1.48 2.01
N ALA A 32 3.49 1.24 1.00
CA ALA A 32 2.14 0.72 1.18
C ALA A 32 1.87 -0.57 0.39
N ALA A 33 1.11 -1.48 0.98
CA ALA A 33 0.62 -2.66 0.29
C ALA A 33 -0.07 -2.30 -1.03
N ALA A 34 0.19 -3.06 -2.10
CA ALA A 34 -0.25 -2.74 -3.47
C ALA A 34 -1.77 -2.52 -3.61
N SER A 35 -2.59 -3.22 -2.82
CA SER A 35 -4.04 -3.03 -2.79
C SER A 35 -4.49 -1.62 -2.36
N LEU A 36 -3.65 -0.89 -1.61
CA LEU A 36 -3.92 0.49 -1.20
C LEU A 36 -3.59 1.53 -2.27
N GLN A 37 -3.07 1.14 -3.44
CA GLN A 37 -2.52 2.07 -4.43
C GLN A 37 -3.43 3.27 -4.71
N ASN A 38 -4.72 3.04 -4.98
CA ASN A 38 -5.66 4.11 -5.29
C ASN A 38 -5.88 5.04 -4.08
N ALA A 39 -6.25 4.47 -2.94
CA ALA A 39 -6.53 5.24 -1.72
C ALA A 39 -5.32 6.04 -1.21
N ILE A 40 -4.12 5.44 -1.23
CA ILE A 40 -2.92 6.13 -0.74
C ILE A 40 -2.43 7.21 -1.72
N THR A 41 -2.64 7.02 -3.03
CA THR A 41 -2.32 8.04 -4.03
C THR A 41 -3.25 9.24 -3.88
N GLU A 42 -4.54 9.02 -3.68
CA GLU A 42 -5.52 10.07 -3.44
C GLU A 42 -5.20 10.86 -2.15
N LEU A 43 -4.91 10.16 -1.04
CA LEU A 43 -4.47 10.82 0.19
C LEU A 43 -3.22 11.67 -0.03
N ALA A 44 -2.19 11.10 -0.69
CA ALA A 44 -0.92 11.79 -0.92
C ALA A 44 -1.09 13.04 -1.77
N GLN A 45 -1.95 13.00 -2.79
CA GLN A 45 -2.27 14.16 -3.61
C GLN A 45 -3.00 15.23 -2.80
N ASN A 46 -4.09 14.87 -2.11
CA ASN A 46 -4.87 15.79 -1.29
C ASN A 46 -4.00 16.45 -0.21
N TYR A 47 -3.16 15.67 0.46
CA TYR A 47 -2.26 16.19 1.49
C TYR A 47 -1.19 17.12 0.92
N THR A 48 -0.63 16.80 -0.24
CA THR A 48 0.35 17.65 -0.93
C THR A 48 -0.29 18.98 -1.36
N ASP A 49 -1.50 18.95 -1.90
CA ASP A 49 -2.22 20.15 -2.35
C ASP A 49 -2.55 21.10 -1.18
N GLU A 50 -2.86 20.54 0.00
CA GLU A 50 -3.19 21.32 1.19
C GLU A 50 -1.96 21.87 1.94
N THR A 51 -0.88 21.10 2.00
CA THR A 51 0.26 21.41 2.87
C THR A 51 1.52 21.86 2.12
N GLY A 52 1.60 21.59 0.81
CA GLY A 52 2.81 21.77 0.01
C GLY A 52 3.89 20.72 0.28
N ILE A 53 3.66 19.76 1.20
CA ILE A 53 4.62 18.72 1.55
C ILE A 53 4.59 17.63 0.49
N LYS A 54 5.73 17.37 -0.15
CA LYS A 54 5.85 16.29 -1.14
C LYS A 54 5.84 14.91 -0.49
N ILE A 55 5.05 14.00 -1.05
CA ILE A 55 4.96 12.63 -0.61
C ILE A 55 5.42 11.71 -1.74
N HIS A 56 6.31 10.78 -1.42
CA HIS A 56 6.67 9.66 -2.27
C HIS A 56 5.93 8.41 -1.82
N VAL A 57 5.10 7.85 -2.70
CA VAL A 57 4.40 6.59 -2.46
C VAL A 57 5.10 5.47 -3.24
N SER A 58 5.50 4.43 -2.53
CA SER A 58 5.99 3.18 -3.12
C SER A 58 5.03 2.05 -2.77
N VAL A 59 4.43 1.43 -3.80
CA VAL A 59 3.48 0.32 -3.63
C VAL A 59 4.07 -0.97 -4.18
N ALA A 60 3.99 -2.03 -3.38
CA ALA A 60 4.41 -3.38 -3.75
C ALA A 60 3.76 -4.42 -2.83
N GLY A 61 4.08 -5.70 -3.03
CA GLY A 61 3.71 -6.72 -2.04
C GLY A 61 4.31 -6.38 -0.67
N THR A 62 3.52 -6.47 0.39
CA THR A 62 3.94 -6.16 1.77
C THR A 62 5.28 -6.78 2.13
N SER A 63 5.48 -8.06 1.76
CA SER A 63 6.72 -8.79 2.04
C SER A 63 7.96 -8.17 1.36
N THR A 64 7.79 -7.63 0.16
CA THR A 64 8.85 -6.95 -0.58
C THR A 64 9.24 -5.64 0.12
N LEU A 65 8.24 -4.83 0.49
CA LEU A 65 8.46 -3.57 1.20
C LEU A 65 9.08 -3.79 2.58
N ALA A 66 8.61 -4.80 3.33
CA ALA A 66 9.17 -5.14 4.63
C ALA A 66 10.64 -5.55 4.52
N ARG A 67 11.01 -6.36 3.52
CA ARG A 67 12.42 -6.70 3.25
C ARG A 67 13.25 -5.48 2.84
N GLN A 68 12.71 -4.56 2.04
CA GLN A 68 13.39 -3.31 1.70
C GLN A 68 13.68 -2.47 2.94
N ILE A 69 12.70 -2.31 3.86
CA ILE A 69 12.91 -1.62 5.15
C ILE A 69 13.99 -2.33 5.97
N GLN A 70 13.96 -3.66 6.04
CA GLN A 70 14.98 -4.46 6.74
C GLN A 70 16.40 -4.23 6.18
N HIS A 71 16.51 -3.95 4.88
CA HIS A 71 17.79 -3.63 4.23
C HIS A 71 18.09 -2.13 4.17
N GLY A 72 17.38 -1.30 4.94
CA GLY A 72 17.68 0.11 5.11
C GLY A 72 17.07 1.05 4.05
N ALA A 73 16.04 0.62 3.31
CA ALA A 73 15.33 1.52 2.42
C ALA A 73 14.71 2.68 3.20
N PRO A 74 14.75 3.92 2.66
CA PRO A 74 14.39 5.14 3.38
C PRO A 74 12.86 5.37 3.42
N ALA A 75 12.11 4.43 4.00
CA ALA A 75 10.69 4.61 4.28
C ALA A 75 10.49 5.37 5.59
N ASP A 76 9.46 6.22 5.64
CA ASP A 76 9.04 6.93 6.85
C ASP A 76 7.81 6.28 7.48
N ILE A 77 6.89 5.80 6.63
CA ILE A 77 5.65 5.14 7.02
C ILE A 77 5.55 3.83 6.26
N PHE A 78 5.18 2.77 6.96
CA PHE A 78 4.92 1.45 6.40
C PHE A 78 3.46 1.06 6.61
N ILE A 79 2.78 0.57 5.55
CA ILE A 79 1.40 0.08 5.61
C ILE A 79 1.36 -1.35 5.08
N SER A 80 1.12 -2.27 5.99
CA SER A 80 1.07 -3.72 5.74
C SER A 80 -0.37 -4.20 5.56
N ALA A 81 -0.59 -5.13 4.64
CA ALA A 81 -1.87 -5.84 4.48
C ALA A 81 -1.99 -7.07 5.39
N ASN A 82 -1.09 -7.24 6.35
CA ASN A 82 -1.23 -8.24 7.41
C ASN A 82 -0.32 -7.94 8.60
N LYS A 83 -0.71 -8.44 9.77
CA LYS A 83 -0.01 -8.20 11.03
C LYS A 83 1.37 -8.87 11.09
N SER A 84 1.55 -10.03 10.49
CA SER A 84 2.79 -10.81 10.63
C SER A 84 4.03 -10.07 10.10
N TRP A 85 3.91 -9.29 9.04
CA TRP A 85 5.00 -8.46 8.54
C TRP A 85 5.29 -7.23 9.42
N VAL A 86 4.28 -6.70 10.12
CA VAL A 86 4.50 -5.67 11.15
C VAL A 86 5.26 -6.27 12.32
N ASP A 87 4.84 -7.42 12.83
CA ASP A 87 5.52 -8.14 13.93
C ASP A 87 6.96 -8.50 13.56
N HIS A 88 7.18 -8.92 12.31
CA HIS A 88 8.53 -9.18 11.77
C HIS A 88 9.47 -7.96 11.85
N LEU A 89 8.97 -6.77 11.50
CA LEU A 89 9.76 -5.55 11.57
C LEU A 89 9.89 -5.01 13.00
N LEU A 90 8.84 -5.14 13.83
CA LEU A 90 8.87 -4.78 15.25
C LEU A 90 9.92 -5.60 16.02
N SER A 91 9.99 -6.91 15.78
CA SER A 91 11.00 -7.79 16.41
C SER A 91 12.45 -7.42 16.09
N ARG A 92 12.65 -6.59 15.07
CA ARG A 92 13.95 -6.05 14.63
C ARG A 92 14.16 -4.59 15.01
N ASN A 93 13.23 -4.01 15.78
CA ASN A 93 13.24 -2.59 16.17
C ASN A 93 13.25 -1.62 14.96
N LEU A 94 12.63 -2.02 13.85
CA LEU A 94 12.56 -1.22 12.63
C LEU A 94 11.30 -0.36 12.53
N LEU A 95 10.27 -0.64 13.36
CA LEU A 95 9.06 0.17 13.48
C LEU A 95 8.93 0.73 14.88
N ASN A 96 8.23 1.86 15.01
CA ASN A 96 7.84 2.41 16.30
C ASN A 96 6.64 1.62 16.85
N PRO A 97 6.76 0.88 17.97
CA PRO A 97 5.68 0.05 18.49
C PRO A 97 4.46 0.86 18.96
N ASN A 98 4.65 2.12 19.33
CA ASN A 98 3.58 3.01 19.79
C ASN A 98 2.78 3.64 18.65
N SER A 99 3.20 3.41 17.39
CA SER A 99 2.55 3.94 16.20
C SER A 99 1.80 2.87 15.39
N VAL A 100 1.70 1.63 15.87
CA VAL A 100 0.98 0.60 15.13
C VAL A 100 -0.52 0.82 15.28
N SER A 101 -1.19 1.05 14.15
CA SER A 101 -2.65 1.27 14.12
C SER A 101 -3.29 0.47 13.00
N VAL A 102 -4.42 -0.18 13.28
CA VAL A 102 -5.27 -0.76 12.23
C VAL A 102 -6.04 0.39 11.57
N ILE A 103 -5.92 0.49 10.25
CA ILE A 103 -6.55 1.57 9.47
C ILE A 103 -7.67 1.07 8.56
N ALA A 104 -7.63 -0.20 8.18
CA ALA A 104 -8.63 -0.81 7.30
C ALA A 104 -8.68 -2.34 7.49
N GLU A 105 -9.80 -2.92 7.05
CA GLU A 105 -9.99 -4.35 6.85
C GLU A 105 -10.40 -4.60 5.38
N ASN A 106 -10.34 -5.87 4.97
CA ASN A 106 -10.70 -6.28 3.62
C ASN A 106 -11.33 -7.68 3.63
N ALA A 107 -11.76 -8.15 2.46
CA ALA A 107 -12.26 -9.50 2.24
C ALA A 107 -11.63 -10.10 0.97
N MET A 108 -11.55 -11.42 0.90
CA MET A 108 -11.17 -12.13 -0.31
C MET A 108 -12.38 -12.30 -1.24
N VAL A 109 -12.11 -12.18 -2.54
CA VAL A 109 -13.09 -12.43 -3.61
C VAL A 109 -12.47 -13.23 -4.73
N LEU A 110 -13.29 -14.01 -5.43
CA LEU A 110 -12.96 -14.57 -6.72
C LEU A 110 -13.43 -13.59 -7.79
N VAL A 111 -12.55 -13.23 -8.71
CA VAL A 111 -12.86 -12.36 -9.85
C VAL A 111 -12.58 -13.09 -11.17
N ALA A 112 -13.32 -12.71 -12.21
CA ALA A 112 -13.08 -13.09 -13.60
C ALA A 112 -13.43 -11.92 -14.53
N ARG A 113 -13.11 -12.02 -15.81
CA ARG A 113 -13.71 -11.14 -16.82
C ARG A 113 -15.18 -11.54 -17.05
N ASP A 114 -15.98 -10.56 -17.50
CA ASP A 114 -17.44 -10.67 -17.68
C ASP A 114 -17.90 -11.93 -18.44
N ASP A 115 -17.06 -12.45 -19.33
CA ASP A 115 -17.40 -13.57 -20.22
C ASP A 115 -17.14 -14.95 -19.62
N LEU A 116 -16.47 -15.06 -18.48
CA LEU A 116 -15.96 -16.33 -17.91
C LEU A 116 -16.58 -16.73 -16.57
N GLY A 117 -17.24 -15.81 -15.88
CA GLY A 117 -17.67 -16.02 -14.48
C GLY A 117 -18.92 -16.90 -14.28
N ALA A 118 -19.70 -17.19 -15.32
CA ALA A 118 -20.96 -17.90 -15.17
C ALA A 118 -20.75 -19.39 -14.82
N GLY A 119 -21.22 -19.80 -13.63
CA GLY A 119 -21.24 -21.20 -13.20
C GLY A 119 -19.96 -21.71 -12.53
N VAL A 120 -19.03 -20.82 -12.18
CA VAL A 120 -17.85 -21.17 -11.38
C VAL A 120 -18.09 -20.79 -9.93
N SER A 121 -17.82 -21.70 -9.01
CA SER A 121 -17.84 -21.46 -7.58
C SER A 121 -16.69 -22.19 -6.90
N VAL A 122 -15.88 -21.44 -6.15
CA VAL A 122 -14.86 -22.03 -5.26
C VAL A 122 -15.56 -22.83 -4.16
N LEU A 123 -16.65 -22.28 -3.61
CA LEU A 123 -17.39 -22.87 -2.50
C LEU A 123 -17.99 -24.23 -2.86
N GLU A 124 -18.48 -24.39 -4.10
CA GLU A 124 -19.09 -25.63 -4.57
C GLU A 124 -18.07 -26.59 -5.23
N GLY A 125 -16.80 -26.20 -5.30
CA GLY A 125 -15.76 -26.98 -5.95
C GLY A 125 -15.95 -27.16 -7.45
N GLN A 126 -16.79 -26.33 -8.07
CA GLN A 126 -17.04 -26.33 -9.51
C GLN A 126 -15.90 -25.63 -10.23
N TRP A 127 -14.88 -26.36 -10.59
CA TRP A 127 -13.67 -25.84 -11.17
C TRP A 127 -13.28 -26.63 -12.43
N ASN A 128 -13.08 -25.94 -13.54
CA ASN A 128 -12.57 -26.57 -14.75
C ASN A 128 -11.08 -26.89 -14.57
N SER A 129 -10.69 -28.15 -14.90
CA SER A 129 -9.32 -28.62 -14.76
C SER A 129 -8.28 -27.84 -15.58
N ASN A 130 -8.73 -27.07 -16.57
CA ASN A 130 -7.85 -26.25 -17.42
C ASN A 130 -7.78 -24.78 -17.02
N SER A 131 -8.64 -24.35 -16.08
CA SER A 131 -8.69 -22.94 -15.66
C SER A 131 -7.53 -22.59 -14.74
N GLN A 132 -6.98 -21.39 -14.92
CA GLN A 132 -5.91 -20.85 -14.08
C GLN A 132 -6.43 -19.79 -13.13
N ILE A 133 -5.84 -19.73 -11.93
CA ILE A 133 -6.15 -18.75 -10.88
C ILE A 133 -4.91 -17.93 -10.61
N ALA A 134 -4.98 -16.60 -10.78
CA ALA A 134 -3.93 -15.71 -10.33
C ALA A 134 -4.14 -15.31 -8.86
N THR A 135 -3.06 -15.25 -8.10
CA THR A 135 -2.98 -14.61 -6.80
C THR A 135 -1.55 -14.14 -6.53
N ALA A 136 -1.30 -13.48 -5.41
CA ALA A 136 0.07 -13.15 -5.02
C ALA A 136 0.82 -14.40 -4.50
N MET A 137 2.14 -14.29 -4.31
CA MET A 137 2.98 -15.39 -3.78
C MET A 137 2.44 -15.93 -2.45
N ILE A 138 2.01 -17.18 -2.43
CA ILE A 138 1.36 -17.86 -1.31
C ILE A 138 2.25 -18.04 -0.08
N GLY A 139 3.57 -18.06 -0.26
CA GLY A 139 4.52 -18.26 0.84
C GLY A 139 4.94 -16.98 1.57
N SER A 140 4.54 -15.80 1.09
CA SER A 140 5.08 -14.55 1.64
C SER A 140 4.21 -13.31 1.48
N VAL A 141 3.45 -13.18 0.40
CA VAL A 141 2.64 -11.98 0.14
C VAL A 141 1.25 -12.17 0.77
N PRO A 142 0.74 -11.20 1.54
CA PRO A 142 -0.52 -11.36 2.28
C PRO A 142 -1.69 -11.90 1.45
N ALA A 143 -1.96 -11.33 0.28
CA ALA A 143 -3.07 -11.82 -0.58
C ALA A 143 -2.91 -13.28 -0.98
N GLY A 144 -1.68 -13.74 -1.24
CA GLY A 144 -1.40 -15.14 -1.54
C GLY A 144 -1.55 -16.05 -0.32
N ILE A 145 -1.16 -15.58 0.87
CA ILE A 145 -1.37 -16.32 2.12
C ILE A 145 -2.86 -16.54 2.34
N TYR A 146 -3.67 -15.49 2.26
CA TYR A 146 -5.13 -15.59 2.44
C TYR A 146 -5.80 -16.40 1.33
N ALA A 147 -5.34 -16.29 0.08
CA ALA A 147 -5.84 -17.13 -1.02
C ALA A 147 -5.58 -18.62 -0.75
N LYS A 148 -4.39 -18.96 -0.21
CA LYS A 148 -4.09 -20.34 0.18
C LYS A 148 -4.97 -20.81 1.33
N GLU A 149 -5.19 -19.98 2.35
CA GLU A 149 -6.10 -20.30 3.47
C GLU A 149 -7.51 -20.62 2.95
N VAL A 150 -8.04 -19.83 1.99
CA VAL A 150 -9.32 -20.12 1.33
C VAL A 150 -9.29 -21.47 0.65
N LEU A 151 -8.29 -21.75 -0.18
CA LEU A 151 -8.20 -23.02 -0.90
C LEU A 151 -8.02 -24.20 0.04
N ASP A 152 -7.29 -24.06 1.14
CA ASP A 152 -7.17 -25.08 2.19
C ASP A 152 -8.51 -25.32 2.90
N HIS A 153 -9.23 -24.24 3.27
CA HIS A 153 -10.52 -24.33 3.95
C HIS A 153 -11.54 -25.17 3.18
N TYR A 154 -11.55 -25.06 1.85
CA TYR A 154 -12.43 -25.86 0.97
C TYR A 154 -11.79 -27.16 0.47
N ASN A 155 -10.63 -27.57 0.98
CA ASN A 155 -9.87 -28.75 0.54
C ASN A 155 -9.55 -28.74 -0.95
N LEU A 156 -9.30 -27.57 -1.52
CA LEU A 156 -9.05 -27.38 -2.95
C LEU A 156 -7.55 -27.23 -3.28
N TRP A 157 -6.71 -26.92 -2.30
CA TRP A 157 -5.29 -26.64 -2.52
C TRP A 157 -4.59 -27.77 -3.27
N ASP A 158 -4.69 -29.01 -2.79
CA ASP A 158 -3.99 -30.16 -3.41
C ASP A 158 -4.41 -30.39 -4.86
N ARG A 159 -5.64 -30.07 -5.20
CA ARG A 159 -6.17 -30.17 -6.55
C ARG A 159 -5.75 -29.03 -7.45
N LEU A 160 -5.74 -27.80 -6.95
CA LEU A 160 -5.60 -26.58 -7.74
C LEU A 160 -4.20 -25.96 -7.72
N GLN A 161 -3.28 -26.40 -6.85
CA GLN A 161 -1.97 -25.78 -6.68
C GLN A 161 -1.17 -25.62 -8.00
N ASN A 162 -1.30 -26.56 -8.94
CA ASN A 162 -0.65 -26.51 -10.24
C ASN A 162 -1.33 -25.56 -11.24
N GLN A 163 -2.51 -25.05 -10.91
CA GLN A 163 -3.28 -24.07 -11.69
C GLN A 163 -3.14 -22.64 -11.10
N VAL A 164 -2.47 -22.51 -9.96
CA VAL A 164 -2.26 -21.21 -9.30
C VAL A 164 -1.05 -20.49 -9.90
N VAL A 165 -1.31 -19.38 -10.57
CA VAL A 165 -0.31 -18.45 -11.09
C VAL A 165 0.00 -17.43 -10.01
N GLN A 166 1.26 -17.38 -9.57
CA GLN A 166 1.69 -16.53 -8.48
C GLN A 166 2.42 -15.30 -8.98
N THR A 167 2.08 -14.14 -8.42
CA THR A 167 2.68 -12.86 -8.75
C THR A 167 3.32 -12.20 -7.52
N ASP A 168 4.11 -11.15 -7.73
CA ASP A 168 4.81 -10.41 -6.68
C ASP A 168 3.90 -9.60 -5.76
N ASN A 169 2.68 -9.28 -6.22
CA ASN A 169 1.64 -8.58 -5.45
C ASN A 169 0.24 -8.82 -6.05
N VAL A 170 -0.81 -8.43 -5.30
CA VAL A 170 -2.20 -8.67 -5.70
C VAL A 170 -2.64 -7.91 -6.95
N ARG A 171 -2.10 -6.69 -7.17
CA ARG A 171 -2.44 -5.89 -8.36
C ARG A 171 -1.87 -6.51 -9.65
N SER A 172 -0.69 -7.12 -9.57
CA SER A 172 -0.14 -7.92 -10.66
C SER A 172 -1.01 -9.13 -10.96
N ALA A 173 -1.56 -9.80 -9.94
CA ALA A 173 -2.50 -10.91 -10.13
C ALA A 173 -3.80 -10.45 -10.81
N LEU A 174 -4.42 -9.37 -10.31
CA LEU A 174 -5.60 -8.76 -10.93
C LEU A 174 -5.34 -8.41 -12.39
N ARG A 175 -4.17 -7.84 -12.70
CA ARG A 175 -3.81 -7.45 -14.06
C ARG A 175 -3.75 -8.62 -15.04
N LEU A 176 -3.32 -9.79 -14.60
CA LEU A 176 -3.34 -11.00 -15.44
C LEU A 176 -4.77 -11.40 -15.83
N VAL A 177 -5.74 -11.26 -14.91
CA VAL A 177 -7.16 -11.50 -15.18
C VAL A 177 -7.72 -10.46 -16.14
N GLU A 178 -7.49 -9.16 -15.90
CA GLU A 178 -7.91 -8.05 -16.76
C GLU A 178 -7.45 -8.24 -18.22
N LEU A 179 -6.21 -8.73 -18.41
CA LEU A 179 -5.64 -9.01 -19.72
C LEU A 179 -6.09 -10.35 -20.34
N GLY A 180 -6.89 -11.16 -19.62
CA GLY A 180 -7.30 -12.48 -20.06
C GLY A 180 -6.15 -13.49 -20.19
N GLN A 181 -5.05 -13.26 -19.45
CA GLN A 181 -3.91 -14.19 -19.41
C GLN A 181 -4.13 -15.34 -18.43
N VAL A 182 -5.04 -15.16 -17.48
CA VAL A 182 -5.60 -16.19 -16.59
C VAL A 182 -7.10 -15.99 -16.48
N ASP A 183 -7.82 -17.07 -16.17
CA ASP A 183 -9.29 -17.06 -16.16
C ASP A 183 -9.84 -16.36 -14.93
N PHE A 184 -9.22 -16.58 -13.75
CA PHE A 184 -9.72 -16.16 -12.45
C PHE A 184 -8.63 -15.52 -11.61
N GLY A 185 -9.06 -14.71 -10.62
CA GLY A 185 -8.18 -14.12 -9.62
C GLY A 185 -8.74 -14.29 -8.20
N LEU A 186 -7.91 -14.78 -7.27
CA LEU A 186 -8.16 -14.65 -5.84
C LEU A 186 -7.47 -13.39 -5.35
N VAL A 187 -8.26 -12.33 -5.17
CA VAL A 187 -7.79 -10.97 -4.85
C VAL A 187 -8.63 -10.37 -3.72
N TYR A 188 -8.31 -9.16 -3.29
CA TYR A 188 -9.13 -8.46 -2.31
C TYR A 188 -10.36 -7.81 -2.97
N PHE A 189 -11.41 -7.62 -2.16
CA PHE A 189 -12.60 -6.88 -2.60
C PHE A 189 -12.26 -5.46 -3.09
N SER A 190 -11.36 -4.75 -2.39
CA SER A 190 -10.89 -3.43 -2.80
C SER A 190 -10.19 -3.42 -4.18
N ASP A 191 -9.50 -4.51 -4.53
CA ASP A 191 -8.87 -4.66 -5.85
C ASP A 191 -9.92 -4.83 -6.95
N ALA A 192 -10.95 -5.63 -6.68
CA ALA A 192 -12.07 -5.82 -7.61
C ALA A 192 -12.83 -4.50 -7.83
N VAL A 193 -13.11 -3.75 -6.77
CA VAL A 193 -13.77 -2.41 -6.86
C VAL A 193 -12.94 -1.43 -7.69
N ALA A 194 -11.62 -1.53 -7.65
CA ALA A 194 -10.72 -0.63 -8.37
C ALA A 194 -10.61 -0.93 -9.88
N SER A 195 -11.12 -2.08 -10.34
CA SER A 195 -11.09 -2.51 -11.74
C SER A 195 -12.46 -2.36 -12.39
N LYS A 196 -12.47 -2.04 -13.69
CA LYS A 196 -13.65 -2.04 -14.54
C LYS A 196 -13.66 -3.22 -15.52
N ASP A 197 -12.59 -4.00 -15.54
CA ASP A 197 -12.32 -5.05 -16.52
C ASP A 197 -12.56 -6.45 -15.94
N VAL A 198 -13.00 -6.53 -14.67
CA VAL A 198 -13.36 -7.80 -14.00
C VAL A 198 -14.64 -7.65 -13.22
N GLU A 199 -15.34 -8.78 -13.05
CA GLU A 199 -16.51 -8.91 -12.18
C GLU A 199 -16.19 -9.81 -10.97
N ILE A 200 -16.89 -9.57 -9.86
CA ILE A 200 -16.84 -10.45 -8.71
C ILE A 200 -17.73 -11.64 -8.98
N VAL A 201 -17.12 -12.80 -9.21
CA VAL A 201 -17.80 -14.08 -9.38
C VAL A 201 -18.34 -14.58 -8.05
N GLU A 202 -17.53 -14.44 -6.97
CA GLU A 202 -17.88 -14.96 -5.66
C GLU A 202 -17.24 -14.13 -4.55
N ARG A 203 -18.02 -13.82 -3.50
CA ARG A 203 -17.52 -13.26 -2.24
C ARG A 203 -17.20 -14.40 -1.29
N LEU A 204 -15.97 -14.49 -0.84
CA LEU A 204 -15.53 -15.56 0.03
C LEU A 204 -15.89 -15.26 1.48
N PRO A 205 -16.44 -16.25 2.23
CA PRO A 205 -16.79 -16.06 3.62
C PRO A 205 -15.58 -15.70 4.49
N ALA A 206 -15.77 -14.77 5.43
CA ALA A 206 -14.72 -14.37 6.38
C ALA A 206 -14.17 -15.55 7.24
N SER A 207 -14.92 -16.64 7.36
CA SER A 207 -14.48 -17.87 8.04
C SER A 207 -13.49 -18.69 7.24
N SER A 208 -13.30 -18.41 5.95
CA SER A 208 -12.40 -19.17 5.06
C SER A 208 -10.95 -18.71 5.09
N HIS A 209 -10.66 -17.60 5.75
CA HIS A 209 -9.32 -17.05 5.89
C HIS A 209 -9.16 -16.25 7.19
N SER A 210 -7.94 -15.98 7.59
CA SER A 210 -7.64 -15.11 8.72
C SER A 210 -8.11 -13.68 8.46
N LEU A 211 -8.36 -12.90 9.52
CA LEU A 211 -8.78 -11.51 9.41
C LEU A 211 -7.75 -10.68 8.62
N ILE A 212 -8.24 -9.96 7.62
CA ILE A 212 -7.41 -9.14 6.74
C ILE A 212 -7.41 -7.70 7.28
N GLU A 213 -6.34 -7.34 7.97
CA GLU A 213 -6.15 -6.02 8.56
C GLU A 213 -4.98 -5.29 7.90
N TYR A 214 -5.19 -4.00 7.66
CA TYR A 214 -4.13 -3.09 7.23
C TYR A 214 -3.60 -2.31 8.42
N HIS A 215 -2.31 -2.46 8.67
CA HIS A 215 -1.62 -1.84 9.79
C HIS A 215 -0.68 -0.76 9.27
N ALA A 216 -0.88 0.49 9.71
CA ALA A 216 0.06 1.57 9.51
C ALA A 216 1.02 1.68 10.70
N ALA A 217 2.29 1.98 10.42
CA ALA A 217 3.30 2.20 11.44
C ALA A 217 4.39 3.18 10.94
N LEU A 218 4.97 3.94 11.87
CA LEU A 218 6.16 4.75 11.62
C LEU A 218 7.41 3.84 11.56
N VAL A 219 8.27 4.09 10.57
CA VAL A 219 9.55 3.39 10.44
C VAL A 219 10.60 4.06 11.34
N GLY A 220 11.29 3.25 12.15
CA GLY A 220 12.25 3.73 13.14
C GLY A 220 11.58 4.33 14.38
N THR A 221 12.42 4.86 15.29
CA THR A 221 11.97 5.40 16.58
C THR A 221 11.83 6.92 16.61
N LYS A 222 12.30 7.60 15.58
CA LYS A 222 12.25 9.07 15.46
C LYS A 222 11.65 9.46 14.13
N SER A 223 10.67 10.34 14.15
CA SER A 223 10.03 10.91 12.97
C SER A 223 10.15 12.44 12.97
N SER A 224 10.21 13.06 11.79
CA SER A 224 10.07 14.51 11.66
C SER A 224 8.62 14.92 11.93
N ARG A 225 8.39 16.22 12.16
CA ARG A 225 7.02 16.75 12.32
C ARG A 225 6.15 16.46 11.10
N ASN A 226 6.68 16.58 9.89
CA ASN A 226 5.94 16.31 8.66
C ASN A 226 5.54 14.83 8.53
N VAL A 227 6.42 13.92 8.94
CA VAL A 227 6.12 12.48 8.98
C VAL A 227 5.01 12.19 10.00
N GLN A 228 5.09 12.79 11.20
CA GLN A 228 4.08 12.62 12.23
C GLN A 228 2.71 13.16 11.78
N ASN A 229 2.67 14.39 11.23
CA ASN A 229 1.44 15.00 10.74
C ASN A 229 0.78 14.16 9.62
N LEU A 230 1.59 13.61 8.70
CA LEU A 230 1.07 12.72 7.65
C LEU A 230 0.56 11.39 8.24
N TYR A 231 1.26 10.84 9.23
CA TYR A 231 0.79 9.66 9.93
C TYR A 231 -0.55 9.90 10.64
N ASP A 232 -0.69 11.05 11.31
CA ASP A 232 -1.95 11.44 11.97
C ASP A 232 -3.09 11.60 10.94
N ALA A 233 -2.80 12.10 9.74
CA ALA A 233 -3.76 12.15 8.64
C ALA A 233 -4.18 10.75 8.17
N LEU A 234 -3.23 9.79 8.11
CA LEU A 234 -3.48 8.39 7.75
C LEU A 234 -4.41 7.65 8.73
N VAL A 235 -4.37 8.00 10.01
CA VAL A 235 -5.23 7.38 11.04
C VAL A 235 -6.48 8.20 11.33
N SER A 236 -6.74 9.28 10.54
CA SER A 236 -7.90 10.17 10.69
C SER A 236 -9.15 9.62 10.01
N ASP A 237 -10.30 10.16 10.40
CA ASP A 237 -11.60 9.84 9.79
C ASP A 237 -11.65 10.23 8.31
N ARG A 238 -10.92 11.28 7.90
CA ARG A 238 -10.84 11.70 6.50
C ARG A 238 -10.21 10.63 5.60
N PHE A 239 -9.17 9.93 6.05
CA PHE A 239 -8.61 8.81 5.30
C PHE A 239 -9.55 7.59 5.35
N ALA A 240 -10.29 7.42 6.43
CA ALA A 240 -11.34 6.41 6.52
C ALA A 240 -12.38 6.55 5.40
N ASP A 241 -12.82 7.78 5.09
CA ASP A 241 -13.75 8.04 3.98
C ASP A 241 -13.15 7.65 2.61
N ILE A 242 -11.88 7.97 2.37
CA ILE A 242 -11.16 7.54 1.15
C ILE A 242 -11.08 6.01 1.08
N LEU A 243 -10.77 5.34 2.19
CA LEU A 243 -10.71 3.88 2.25
C LEU A 243 -12.06 3.23 1.93
N LEU A 244 -13.16 3.73 2.53
CA LEU A 244 -14.53 3.26 2.26
C LEU A 244 -14.89 3.42 0.78
N ALA A 245 -14.58 4.58 0.18
CA ALA A 245 -14.83 4.84 -1.25
C ALA A 245 -14.03 3.88 -2.17
N ASN A 246 -12.90 3.36 -1.70
CA ASN A 246 -12.05 2.40 -2.40
C ASN A 246 -12.36 0.93 -2.03
N GLY A 247 -13.49 0.64 -1.39
CA GLY A 247 -13.95 -0.72 -1.11
C GLY A 247 -13.31 -1.40 0.11
N PHE A 248 -12.65 -0.65 0.98
CA PHE A 248 -12.18 -1.16 2.27
C PHE A 248 -13.27 -1.10 3.33
N VAL A 249 -13.13 -1.88 4.38
CA VAL A 249 -13.90 -1.73 5.61
C VAL A 249 -13.05 -0.96 6.62
N VAL A 250 -13.63 0.00 7.31
CA VAL A 250 -12.95 0.75 8.36
C VAL A 250 -13.42 0.25 9.72
N PRO A 251 -12.53 -0.23 10.61
CA PRO A 251 -12.90 -0.65 11.95
C PRO A 251 -13.53 0.50 12.73
N GLN A 252 -14.60 0.20 13.47
CA GLN A 252 -15.15 1.17 14.41
C GLN A 252 -14.16 1.37 15.56
N LYS A 253 -13.83 2.64 15.86
CA LYS A 253 -12.95 3.02 16.97
C LYS A 253 -13.65 2.92 18.31
#